data_71c3bd9363252a36540b688136c8d03f
#
_entry.id   71c3bd9363252a36540b688136c8d03f
#
_cell.length_a   1.000
_cell.length_b   1.000
_cell.length_c   1.000
_cell.angle_alpha   90.00
_cell.angle_beta   90.00
_cell.angle_gamma   90.00
#
_symmetry.space_group_name_H-M   'P 1'
#
loop_
_entity.id
_entity.type
_entity.pdbx_description
1 polymer ?
#
loop_
_entity_poly.entity_id
_entity_poly.type
_entity_poly.pdbx_seq_one_letter_code
_entity_poly.pdbx_strand_id
1 'polypeptide(L)'
;NHIPIRNIYYMLSYAYQTLNLAEYKQIGTEKFENVKDLYSEILAIGIPVLIRGGLSKDYISVEENSNVIKGKIDINSTIKKNALVNKKVAVVYDEFSEDILLNQIIKATLVYLSRSNKISRKKRRLLYSLLPYFTNVSDVELDLKLWKNVRYNRHNIRYQFIVDVCRYLYEQLLFDESSTSQMMKELQDEQRLSSLF
;
A
#
# COMPACT_ATOMS: atom_id res chain seq x y z
N ASN A 1 -21.67 -1.15 -7.66
CA ASN A 1 -21.66 0.12 -6.90
C ASN A 1 -20.50 0.96 -7.40
N HIS A 2 -20.79 1.90 -8.33
CA HIS A 2 -19.84 2.97 -8.66
C HIS A 2 -19.53 3.73 -7.36
N ILE A 3 -18.23 3.92 -7.07
CA ILE A 3 -17.82 4.92 -6.09
C ILE A 3 -18.40 6.24 -6.62
N PRO A 4 -19.32 6.90 -5.91
CA PRO A 4 -19.92 8.11 -6.45
C PRO A 4 -18.82 9.13 -6.76
N ILE A 5 -18.85 9.72 -7.94
CA ILE A 5 -17.98 10.85 -8.36
C ILE A 5 -17.87 11.90 -7.23
N ARG A 6 -18.94 12.05 -6.45
CA ARG A 6 -19.01 12.87 -5.26
C ARG A 6 -17.97 12.51 -4.19
N ASN A 7 -17.67 11.22 -3.96
CA ASN A 7 -16.64 10.79 -3.00
C ASN A 7 -15.24 11.13 -3.50
N ILE A 8 -14.98 11.02 -4.79
CA ILE A 8 -13.72 11.42 -5.42
C ILE A 8 -13.53 12.92 -5.28
N TYR A 9 -14.57 13.72 -5.49
CA TYR A 9 -14.52 15.17 -5.30
C TYR A 9 -14.21 15.56 -3.85
N TYR A 10 -14.84 14.92 -2.87
CA TYR A 10 -14.54 15.14 -1.45
C TYR A 10 -13.10 14.74 -1.10
N MET A 11 -12.61 13.63 -1.64
CA MET A 11 -11.23 13.22 -1.45
C MET A 11 -10.23 14.22 -2.04
N LEU A 12 -10.47 14.72 -3.24
CA LEU A 12 -9.63 15.74 -3.88
C LEU A 12 -9.69 17.07 -3.12
N SER A 13 -10.87 17.46 -2.61
CA SER A 13 -11.03 18.67 -1.78
C SER A 13 -10.28 18.55 -0.46
N TYR A 14 -10.34 17.37 0.18
CA TYR A 14 -9.59 17.06 1.39
C TYR A 14 -8.07 17.06 1.13
N ALA A 15 -7.63 16.48 0.03
CA ALA A 15 -6.24 16.50 -0.40
C ALA A 15 -5.73 17.91 -0.62
N TYR A 16 -6.52 18.75 -1.28
CA TYR A 16 -6.20 20.15 -1.50
C TYR A 16 -6.03 20.91 -0.18
N GLN A 17 -6.91 20.69 0.78
CA GLN A 17 -6.81 21.30 2.11
C GLN A 17 -5.63 20.78 2.94
N THR A 18 -5.36 19.48 2.87
CA THR A 18 -4.37 18.82 3.73
C THR A 18 -2.94 18.93 3.18
N LEU A 19 -2.77 18.83 1.85
CA LEU A 19 -1.45 18.84 1.20
C LEU A 19 -1.15 20.19 0.53
N ASN A 20 -2.11 21.09 0.47
CA ASN A 20 -1.99 22.45 -0.09
C ASN A 20 -1.35 22.47 -1.51
N LEU A 21 -1.66 21.48 -2.33
CA LEU A 21 -1.08 21.28 -3.64
C LEU A 21 -1.99 21.84 -4.74
N ALA A 22 -1.52 22.87 -5.43
CA ALA A 22 -2.22 23.45 -6.57
C ALA A 22 -2.46 22.44 -7.70
N GLU A 23 -1.60 21.44 -7.83
CA GLU A 23 -1.66 20.38 -8.83
C GLU A 23 -2.96 19.56 -8.75
N TYR A 24 -3.53 19.38 -7.55
CA TYR A 24 -4.81 18.69 -7.41
C TYR A 24 -6.01 19.43 -8.01
N LYS A 25 -5.91 20.73 -8.22
CA LYS A 25 -6.96 21.49 -8.93
C LYS A 25 -7.08 21.08 -10.39
N GLN A 26 -5.97 20.70 -11.02
CA GLN A 26 -5.96 20.27 -12.42
C GLN A 26 -6.64 18.92 -12.61
N ILE A 27 -6.52 18.01 -11.63
CA ILE A 27 -7.16 16.68 -11.69
C ILE A 27 -8.68 16.79 -11.87
N GLY A 28 -9.32 17.79 -11.24
CA GLY A 28 -10.77 18.00 -11.34
C GLY A 28 -11.25 18.40 -12.74
N THR A 29 -10.35 18.82 -13.65
CA THR A 29 -10.66 19.25 -15.01
C THR A 29 -10.26 18.23 -16.08
N GLU A 30 -9.47 17.20 -15.73
CA GLU A 30 -9.04 16.17 -16.66
C GLU A 30 -10.09 15.07 -16.83
N LYS A 31 -10.17 14.52 -18.06
CA LYS A 31 -10.98 13.33 -18.34
C LYS A 31 -10.12 12.08 -18.10
N PHE A 32 -10.55 11.24 -17.16
CA PHE A 32 -9.91 9.97 -16.89
C PHE A 32 -10.66 8.83 -17.58
N GLU A 33 -9.93 7.94 -18.24
CA GLU A 33 -10.51 6.78 -18.93
C GLU A 33 -11.12 5.78 -17.93
N ASN A 34 -10.54 5.69 -16.74
CA ASN A 34 -11.00 4.81 -15.68
C ASN A 34 -10.55 5.28 -14.28
N VAL A 35 -11.18 4.72 -13.26
CA VAL A 35 -10.92 5.06 -11.85
C VAL A 35 -9.46 4.77 -11.44
N LYS A 36 -8.84 3.72 -12.00
CA LYS A 36 -7.44 3.37 -11.71
C LYS A 36 -6.48 4.42 -12.24
N ASP A 37 -6.79 5.00 -13.39
CA ASP A 37 -6.00 6.08 -13.98
C ASP A 37 -6.07 7.36 -13.14
N LEU A 38 -7.25 7.69 -12.62
CA LEU A 38 -7.44 8.79 -11.67
C LEU A 38 -6.65 8.59 -10.38
N TYR A 39 -6.75 7.41 -9.74
CA TYR A 39 -5.99 7.13 -8.51
C TYR A 39 -4.49 7.15 -8.75
N SER A 40 -4.05 6.67 -9.92
CA SER A 40 -2.63 6.73 -10.30
C SER A 40 -2.12 8.16 -10.40
N GLU A 41 -2.92 9.09 -10.92
CA GLU A 41 -2.57 10.51 -10.99
C GLU A 41 -2.46 11.12 -9.59
N ILE A 42 -3.45 10.86 -8.74
CA ILE A 42 -3.44 11.34 -7.35
C ILE A 42 -2.17 10.86 -6.62
N LEU A 43 -1.83 9.58 -6.77
CA LEU A 43 -0.64 8.99 -6.14
C LEU A 43 0.67 9.53 -6.75
N ALA A 44 0.69 9.75 -8.07
CA ALA A 44 1.86 10.32 -8.76
C ALA A 44 2.20 11.74 -8.31
N ILE A 45 1.21 12.51 -7.88
CA ILE A 45 1.38 13.85 -7.32
C ILE A 45 1.70 13.78 -5.82
N GLY A 46 0.97 12.97 -5.05
CA GLY A 46 1.03 12.98 -3.59
C GLY A 46 2.25 12.26 -3.01
N ILE A 47 2.66 11.12 -3.58
CA ILE A 47 3.80 10.35 -3.05
C ILE A 47 5.12 11.13 -3.11
N PRO A 48 5.48 11.84 -4.18
CA PRO A 48 6.68 12.69 -4.20
C PRO A 48 6.71 13.75 -3.08
N VAL A 49 5.55 14.24 -2.65
CA VAL A 49 5.45 15.19 -1.52
C VAL A 49 5.84 14.53 -0.21
N LEU A 50 5.35 13.30 0.02
CA LEU A 50 5.74 12.52 1.19
C LEU A 50 7.24 12.23 1.21
N ILE A 51 7.81 11.83 0.06
CA ILE A 51 9.23 11.53 -0.10
C ILE A 51 10.09 12.78 0.19
N ARG A 52 9.73 13.95 -0.36
CA ARG A 52 10.45 15.21 -0.10
C ARG A 52 10.44 15.61 1.37
N GLY A 53 9.36 15.33 2.09
CA GLY A 53 9.26 15.54 3.53
C GLY A 53 9.98 14.50 4.39
N GLY A 54 10.64 13.52 3.75
CA GLY A 54 11.19 12.31 4.38
C GLY A 54 10.10 11.28 4.69
N LEU A 55 10.39 10.01 4.45
CA LEU A 55 9.47 8.94 4.83
C LEU A 55 9.25 8.94 6.35
N SER A 56 8.02 8.70 6.75
CA SER A 56 7.68 8.59 8.17
C SER A 56 8.40 7.40 8.79
N LYS A 57 8.87 7.58 10.02
CA LYS A 57 9.53 6.53 10.81
C LYS A 57 8.78 6.34 12.11
N ASP A 58 8.86 5.13 12.62
CA ASP A 58 8.33 4.80 13.94
C ASP A 58 9.20 3.72 14.58
N TYR A 59 9.03 3.49 15.89
CA TYR A 59 9.71 2.41 16.57
C TYR A 59 9.02 1.09 16.23
N ILE A 60 9.79 0.18 15.64
CA ILE A 60 9.35 -1.19 15.36
C ILE A 60 10.13 -2.15 16.26
N SER A 61 9.45 -3.16 16.81
CA SER A 61 10.11 -4.20 17.59
C SER A 61 10.75 -5.20 16.65
N VAL A 62 12.07 -5.35 16.75
CA VAL A 62 12.87 -6.26 15.94
C VAL A 62 13.30 -7.45 16.80
N GLU A 63 13.06 -8.66 16.30
CA GLU A 63 13.54 -9.90 16.89
C GLU A 63 14.60 -10.52 15.98
N GLU A 64 15.81 -10.67 16.48
CA GLU A 64 16.90 -11.30 15.72
C GLU A 64 17.75 -12.23 16.59
N ASN A 65 18.43 -13.21 15.94
CA ASN A 65 19.48 -13.97 16.59
C ASN A 65 20.82 -13.25 16.37
N SER A 66 21.36 -12.66 17.41
CA SER A 66 22.55 -11.83 17.37
C SER A 66 23.67 -12.38 18.25
N ASN A 67 24.91 -12.16 17.87
CA ASN A 67 26.09 -12.36 18.71
C ASN A 67 26.41 -11.14 19.59
N VAL A 68 25.67 -10.04 19.39
CA VAL A 68 25.75 -8.81 20.17
C VAL A 68 24.45 -8.62 20.92
N ILE A 69 24.52 -8.34 22.22
CA ILE A 69 23.34 -8.10 23.05
C ILE A 69 22.84 -6.68 22.78
N LYS A 70 21.62 -6.59 22.24
CA LYS A 70 20.88 -5.34 22.01
C LYS A 70 19.49 -5.49 22.65
N GLY A 71 19.06 -4.52 23.43
CA GLY A 71 17.73 -4.58 24.08
C GLY A 71 17.56 -5.71 25.07
N LYS A 72 16.49 -6.48 24.97
CA LYS A 72 16.15 -7.60 25.85
C LYS A 72 16.57 -8.93 25.23
N ILE A 73 17.14 -9.84 26.06
CA ILE A 73 17.36 -11.22 25.64
C ILE A 73 16.05 -12.00 25.83
N ASP A 74 15.58 -12.65 24.77
CA ASP A 74 14.52 -13.64 24.84
C ASP A 74 15.11 -15.04 25.04
N ILE A 75 15.15 -15.47 26.29
CA ILE A 75 15.69 -16.76 26.68
C ILE A 75 14.90 -17.90 26.05
N ASN A 76 13.57 -17.79 25.99
CA ASN A 76 12.70 -18.83 25.46
C ASN A 76 12.97 -19.03 23.96
N SER A 77 13.04 -17.94 23.19
CA SER A 77 13.37 -18.00 21.75
C SER A 77 14.81 -18.45 21.52
N THR A 78 15.74 -18.07 22.39
CA THR A 78 17.15 -18.51 22.33
C THR A 78 17.26 -20.03 22.44
N ILE A 79 16.53 -20.62 23.38
CA ILE A 79 16.51 -22.09 23.59
C ILE A 79 15.77 -22.79 22.45
N LYS A 80 14.55 -22.33 22.12
CA LYS A 80 13.72 -22.94 21.06
C LYS A 80 14.40 -22.95 19.68
N LYS A 81 15.13 -21.90 19.35
CA LYS A 81 15.84 -21.74 18.06
C LYS A 81 17.26 -22.33 18.09
N ASN A 82 17.67 -22.97 19.18
CA ASN A 82 19.03 -23.48 19.38
C ASN A 82 20.13 -22.43 19.04
N ALA A 83 19.85 -21.16 19.33
CA ALA A 83 20.72 -20.05 18.92
C ALA A 83 22.11 -20.13 19.55
N LEU A 84 22.21 -20.69 20.76
CA LEU A 84 23.48 -20.88 21.50
C LEU A 84 24.48 -21.77 20.76
N VAL A 85 24.03 -22.74 19.96
CA VAL A 85 24.90 -23.61 19.14
C VAL A 85 25.73 -22.75 18.17
N ASN A 86 25.16 -21.66 17.68
CA ASN A 86 25.80 -20.71 16.78
C ASN A 86 26.41 -19.49 17.52
N LYS A 87 26.61 -19.58 18.86
CA LYS A 87 27.10 -18.48 19.69
C LYS A 87 26.26 -17.20 19.55
N LYS A 88 24.94 -17.34 19.39
CA LYS A 88 23.96 -16.25 19.25
C LYS A 88 22.92 -16.36 20.35
N VAL A 89 22.29 -15.23 20.67
CA VAL A 89 21.13 -15.13 21.55
C VAL A 89 20.00 -14.43 20.79
N ALA A 90 18.76 -14.83 21.07
CA ALA A 90 17.61 -14.12 20.54
C ALA A 90 17.46 -12.81 21.34
N VAL A 91 17.47 -11.70 20.64
CA VAL A 91 17.33 -10.35 21.21
C VAL A 91 16.10 -9.67 20.65
N VAL A 92 15.45 -8.87 21.45
CA VAL A 92 14.31 -8.03 21.10
C VAL A 92 14.67 -6.59 21.45
N TYR A 93 14.60 -5.72 20.45
CA TYR A 93 14.89 -4.30 20.62
C TYR A 93 14.01 -3.45 19.70
N ASP A 94 13.84 -2.18 20.08
CA ASP A 94 13.11 -1.24 19.25
C ASP A 94 14.06 -0.50 18.31
N GLU A 95 13.73 -0.49 17.03
CA GLU A 95 14.45 0.22 15.98
C GLU A 95 13.60 1.34 15.40
N PHE A 96 14.18 2.55 15.27
CA PHE A 96 13.52 3.67 14.63
C PHE A 96 13.66 3.54 13.12
N SER A 97 12.65 3.00 12.48
CA SER A 97 12.67 2.52 11.11
C SER A 97 11.62 3.17 10.23
N GLU A 98 11.92 3.27 8.94
CA GLU A 98 10.93 3.61 7.91
C GLU A 98 10.16 2.39 7.41
N ASP A 99 10.51 1.17 7.85
CA ASP A 99 9.79 -0.06 7.51
C ASP A 99 8.48 -0.20 8.32
N ILE A 100 7.63 0.81 8.22
CA ILE A 100 6.34 0.88 8.89
C ILE A 100 5.20 0.57 7.92
N LEU A 101 4.08 0.12 8.46
CA LEU A 101 2.91 -0.31 7.70
C LEU A 101 2.46 0.71 6.64
N LEU A 102 2.48 2.00 6.95
CA LEU A 102 2.07 3.05 6.00
C LEU A 102 2.97 3.08 4.76
N ASN A 103 4.28 2.97 4.94
CA ASN A 103 5.24 2.93 3.84
C ASN A 103 5.16 1.62 3.05
N GLN A 104 4.92 0.49 3.73
CA GLN A 104 4.73 -0.82 3.12
C GLN A 104 3.49 -0.82 2.20
N ILE A 105 2.37 -0.25 2.64
CA ILE A 105 1.15 -0.09 1.83
C ILE A 105 1.43 0.73 0.57
N ILE A 106 2.11 1.88 0.71
CA ILE A 106 2.45 2.74 -0.43
C ILE A 106 3.35 1.98 -1.41
N LYS A 107 4.39 1.30 -0.92
CA LYS A 107 5.29 0.49 -1.76
C LYS A 107 4.54 -0.59 -2.53
N ALA A 108 3.71 -1.39 -1.84
CA ALA A 108 2.92 -2.44 -2.47
C ALA A 108 1.99 -1.89 -3.57
N THR A 109 1.35 -0.74 -3.31
CA THR A 109 0.50 -0.06 -4.29
C THR A 109 1.31 0.44 -5.50
N LEU A 110 2.50 1.03 -5.28
CA LEU A 110 3.39 1.45 -6.36
C LEU A 110 3.81 0.27 -7.25
N VAL A 111 4.19 -0.86 -6.64
CA VAL A 111 4.55 -2.09 -7.37
C VAL A 111 3.38 -2.57 -8.22
N TYR A 112 2.18 -2.63 -7.65
CA TYR A 112 0.97 -3.02 -8.39
C TYR A 112 0.70 -2.10 -9.58
N LEU A 113 0.67 -0.79 -9.37
CA LEU A 113 0.35 0.18 -10.41
C LEU A 113 1.41 0.22 -11.50
N SER A 114 2.69 0.08 -11.16
CA SER A 114 3.79 0.05 -12.14
C SER A 114 3.71 -1.12 -13.14
N ARG A 115 3.00 -2.20 -12.76
CA ARG A 115 2.77 -3.39 -13.59
C ARG A 115 1.42 -3.38 -14.32
N SER A 116 0.51 -2.48 -13.97
CA SER A 116 -0.86 -2.48 -14.49
C SER A 116 -0.92 -2.00 -15.95
N ASN A 117 -1.61 -2.76 -16.81
CA ASN A 117 -1.85 -2.38 -18.20
C ASN A 117 -2.98 -1.34 -18.36
N LYS A 118 -3.75 -1.09 -17.30
CA LYS A 118 -4.88 -0.15 -17.27
C LYS A 118 -4.45 1.31 -17.02
N ILE A 119 -3.16 1.58 -17.01
CA ILE A 119 -2.58 2.89 -16.74
C ILE A 119 -1.60 3.25 -17.86
N SER A 120 -1.53 4.53 -18.22
CA SER A 120 -0.64 4.99 -19.27
C SER A 120 0.82 4.65 -19.00
N ARG A 121 1.60 4.40 -20.07
CA ARG A 121 3.02 4.07 -19.96
C ARG A 121 3.82 5.17 -19.25
N LYS A 122 3.45 6.43 -19.43
CA LYS A 122 4.08 7.58 -18.78
C LYS A 122 3.89 7.51 -17.26
N LYS A 123 2.66 7.30 -16.78
CA LYS A 123 2.34 7.17 -15.36
C LYS A 123 3.03 5.96 -14.72
N ARG A 124 3.02 4.80 -15.40
CA ARG A 124 3.73 3.60 -14.91
C ARG A 124 5.21 3.86 -14.68
N ARG A 125 5.89 4.54 -15.63
CA ARG A 125 7.30 4.90 -15.48
C ARG A 125 7.54 5.85 -14.30
N LEU A 126 6.67 6.84 -14.14
CA LEU A 126 6.76 7.79 -13.03
C LEU A 126 6.61 7.06 -11.69
N LEU A 127 5.57 6.25 -11.52
CA LEU A 127 5.34 5.50 -10.28
C LEU A 127 6.49 4.50 -10.00
N TYR A 128 7.00 3.83 -11.04
CA TYR A 128 8.16 2.94 -10.91
C TYR A 128 9.41 3.69 -10.43
N SER A 129 9.63 4.90 -10.91
CA SER A 129 10.80 5.73 -10.50
C SER A 129 10.77 6.18 -9.04
N LEU A 130 9.64 6.00 -8.34
CA LEU A 130 9.52 6.28 -6.92
C LEU A 130 9.94 5.09 -6.03
N LEU A 131 9.97 3.87 -6.56
CA LEU A 131 10.30 2.65 -5.78
C LEU A 131 11.69 2.68 -5.11
N PRO A 132 12.74 3.25 -5.70
CA PRO A 132 14.05 3.33 -5.04
C PRO A 132 14.04 4.06 -3.68
N TYR A 133 13.09 4.96 -3.46
CA TYR A 133 12.93 5.63 -2.17
C TYR A 133 12.39 4.72 -1.05
N PHE A 134 11.86 3.53 -1.40
CA PHE A 134 11.32 2.54 -0.49
C PHE A 134 12.21 1.29 -0.36
N THR A 135 13.52 1.43 -0.61
CA THR A 135 14.46 0.30 -0.59
C THR A 135 14.53 -0.38 0.78
N ASN A 136 14.47 0.40 1.87
CA ASN A 136 14.51 -0.10 3.25
C ASN A 136 13.12 -0.49 3.79
N VAL A 137 12.10 -0.52 2.94
CA VAL A 137 10.72 -0.87 3.29
C VAL A 137 10.45 -2.28 2.80
N SER A 138 9.94 -3.14 3.67
CA SER A 138 9.59 -4.53 3.35
C SER A 138 8.42 -4.61 2.38
N ASP A 139 8.40 -5.67 1.58
CA ASP A 139 7.25 -6.00 0.75
C ASP A 139 6.14 -6.60 1.61
N VAL A 140 4.91 -6.21 1.35
CA VAL A 140 3.72 -6.70 2.04
C VAL A 140 2.64 -7.04 1.02
N GLU A 141 1.91 -8.11 1.30
CA GLU A 141 0.70 -8.42 0.55
C GLU A 141 -0.48 -7.62 1.12
N LEU A 142 -1.19 -6.91 0.24
CA LEU A 142 -2.36 -6.13 0.63
C LEU A 142 -3.53 -7.08 0.90
N ASP A 143 -4.01 -7.13 2.13
CA ASP A 143 -5.19 -7.87 2.54
C ASP A 143 -6.10 -7.03 3.45
N LEU A 144 -7.33 -7.52 3.69
CA LEU A 144 -8.31 -6.83 4.55
C LEU A 144 -7.85 -6.75 6.01
N LYS A 145 -6.99 -7.66 6.48
CA LYS A 145 -6.49 -7.66 7.86
C LYS A 145 -5.46 -6.57 8.08
N LEU A 146 -4.64 -6.32 7.05
CA LEU A 146 -3.62 -5.29 7.06
C LEU A 146 -4.22 -3.90 7.30
N TRP A 147 -5.34 -3.60 6.64
CA TRP A 147 -6.03 -2.31 6.78
C TRP A 147 -6.59 -2.06 8.20
N LYS A 148 -6.92 -3.10 8.96
CA LYS A 148 -7.36 -2.97 10.35
C LYS A 148 -6.26 -2.49 11.30
N ASN A 149 -4.99 -2.66 10.90
CA ASN A 149 -3.82 -2.28 11.70
C ASN A 149 -3.32 -0.87 11.38
N VAL A 150 -3.86 -0.21 10.35
CA VAL A 150 -3.50 1.17 10.02
C VAL A 150 -3.90 2.09 11.15
N ARG A 151 -2.93 2.89 11.63
CA ARG A 151 -3.12 3.89 12.69
C ARG A 151 -2.43 5.18 12.30
N TYR A 152 -3.10 6.29 12.59
CA TYR A 152 -2.56 7.61 12.36
C TYR A 152 -2.32 8.33 13.68
N ASN A 153 -1.25 9.09 13.73
CA ASN A 153 -0.92 9.99 14.82
C ASN A 153 -0.52 11.36 14.24
N ARG A 154 -0.24 12.36 15.08
CA ARG A 154 0.12 13.71 14.60
C ARG A 154 1.40 13.76 13.74
N HIS A 155 2.28 12.78 13.83
CA HIS A 155 3.53 12.75 13.06
C HIS A 155 3.33 12.17 11.66
N ASN A 156 2.35 11.27 11.49
CA ASN A 156 2.09 10.59 10.22
C ASN A 156 0.73 10.92 9.58
N ILE A 157 -0.04 11.86 10.16
CA ILE A 157 -1.38 12.23 9.66
C ILE A 157 -1.35 12.67 8.18
N ARG A 158 -0.24 13.22 7.70
CA ARG A 158 -0.05 13.61 6.30
C ARG A 158 -0.13 12.42 5.32
N TYR A 159 0.02 11.19 5.84
CA TYR A 159 -0.10 9.96 5.04
C TYR A 159 -1.54 9.55 4.81
N GLN A 160 -2.46 9.98 5.68
CA GLN A 160 -3.84 9.50 5.70
C GLN A 160 -4.46 9.54 4.32
N PHE A 161 -4.41 10.67 3.66
CA PHE A 161 -5.01 10.82 2.33
C PHE A 161 -4.44 9.83 1.31
N ILE A 162 -3.11 9.71 1.23
CA ILE A 162 -2.43 8.82 0.27
C ILE A 162 -2.75 7.35 0.57
N VAL A 163 -2.74 6.95 1.83
CA VAL A 163 -3.06 5.59 2.26
C VAL A 163 -4.53 5.27 2.04
N ASP A 164 -5.44 6.23 2.24
CA ASP A 164 -6.86 6.07 1.93
C ASP A 164 -7.08 5.88 0.42
N VAL A 165 -6.35 6.59 -0.44
CA VAL A 165 -6.37 6.36 -1.90
C VAL A 165 -5.87 4.95 -2.24
N CYS A 166 -4.78 4.48 -1.61
CA CYS A 166 -4.30 3.10 -1.77
C CYS A 166 -5.36 2.08 -1.36
N ARG A 167 -6.09 2.33 -0.27
CA ARG A 167 -7.18 1.48 0.20
C ARG A 167 -8.33 1.41 -0.79
N TYR A 168 -8.81 2.55 -1.29
CA TYR A 168 -9.89 2.58 -2.29
C TYR A 168 -9.52 1.87 -3.58
N LEU A 169 -8.26 2.02 -4.03
CA LEU A 169 -7.75 1.27 -5.17
C LEU A 169 -7.81 -0.24 -4.91
N TYR A 170 -7.38 -0.69 -3.74
CA TYR A 170 -7.42 -2.09 -3.35
C TYR A 170 -8.85 -2.64 -3.30
N GLU A 171 -9.78 -1.91 -2.68
CA GLU A 171 -11.20 -2.29 -2.62
C GLU A 171 -11.82 -2.39 -4.03
N GLN A 172 -11.45 -1.48 -4.96
CA GLN A 172 -11.88 -1.55 -6.34
C GLN A 172 -11.34 -2.78 -7.07
N LEU A 173 -10.10 -3.21 -6.76
CA LEU A 173 -9.52 -4.42 -7.32
C LEU A 173 -10.26 -5.67 -6.90
N LEU A 174 -10.57 -5.80 -5.61
CA LEU A 174 -11.36 -6.91 -5.09
C LEU A 174 -12.74 -7.00 -5.75
N PHE A 175 -13.37 -5.85 -6.00
CA PHE A 175 -14.65 -5.79 -6.70
C PHE A 175 -14.52 -6.27 -8.15
N ASP A 176 -13.50 -5.81 -8.88
CA ASP A 176 -13.26 -6.20 -10.27
C ASP A 176 -12.99 -7.72 -10.37
N GLU A 177 -12.21 -8.30 -9.46
CA GLU A 177 -11.90 -9.72 -9.41
C GLU A 177 -13.13 -10.58 -9.08
N SER A 178 -13.94 -10.15 -8.12
CA SER A 178 -15.17 -10.85 -7.75
C SER A 178 -16.20 -10.84 -8.88
N SER A 179 -16.37 -9.72 -9.56
CA SER A 179 -17.27 -9.57 -10.70
C SER A 179 -16.83 -10.44 -11.90
N THR A 180 -15.53 -10.51 -12.17
CA THR A 180 -14.97 -11.37 -13.22
C THR A 180 -15.15 -12.84 -12.90
N SER A 181 -14.93 -13.24 -11.65
CA SER A 181 -15.12 -14.62 -11.17
C SER A 181 -16.58 -15.07 -11.24
N GLN A 182 -17.53 -14.18 -10.92
CA GLN A 182 -18.95 -14.46 -11.00
C GLN A 182 -19.40 -14.60 -12.46
N MET A 183 -18.96 -13.72 -13.36
CA MET A 183 -19.24 -13.78 -14.80
C MET A 183 -18.67 -15.05 -15.43
N MET A 184 -17.47 -15.50 -15.03
CA MET A 184 -16.88 -16.77 -15.50
C MET A 184 -17.67 -17.99 -15.04
N LYS A 185 -18.23 -17.99 -13.83
CA LYS A 185 -19.09 -19.08 -13.34
C LYS A 185 -20.40 -19.13 -14.13
N GLU A 186 -21.04 -17.99 -14.36
CA GLU A 186 -22.28 -17.92 -15.16
C GLU A 186 -22.06 -18.47 -16.58
N LEU A 187 -20.95 -18.08 -17.25
CA LEU A 187 -20.60 -18.60 -18.58
C LEU A 187 -20.33 -20.13 -18.59
N GLN A 188 -19.71 -20.66 -17.53
CA GLN A 188 -19.49 -22.09 -17.41
C GLN A 188 -20.79 -22.87 -17.18
N ASP A 189 -21.72 -22.30 -16.41
CA ASP A 189 -23.03 -22.90 -16.18
C ASP A 189 -23.91 -22.87 -17.43
N GLU A 190 -23.88 -21.79 -18.22
CA GLU A 190 -24.54 -21.72 -19.55
C GLU A 190 -23.98 -22.75 -20.52
N GLN A 191 -22.63 -22.91 -20.59
CA GLN A 191 -22.01 -23.94 -21.43
C GLN A 191 -22.37 -25.36 -21.00
N ARG A 192 -22.49 -25.62 -19.68
CA ARG A 192 -22.95 -26.92 -19.17
C ARG A 192 -24.41 -27.19 -19.54
N LEU A 193 -25.29 -26.18 -19.43
CA LEU A 193 -26.68 -26.31 -19.83
C LEU A 193 -26.85 -26.54 -21.33
N SER A 194 -26.05 -25.87 -22.16
CA SER A 194 -26.08 -26.07 -23.62
C SER A 194 -25.52 -27.41 -24.09
N SER A 195 -24.75 -28.11 -23.26
CA SER A 195 -24.23 -29.44 -23.57
C SER A 195 -25.15 -30.58 -23.12
N LEU A 196 -26.28 -30.28 -22.46
CA LEU A 196 -27.29 -31.25 -22.03
C LEU A 196 -28.51 -31.32 -22.96
N PHE A 197 -28.55 -30.50 -24.01
CA PHE A 197 -29.53 -30.49 -25.09
C PHE A 197 -28.85 -30.71 -26.44
#